data_2f52d2e748e13fbc793d2f31935fcfcc
#
_entry.id   2f52d2e748e13fbc793d2f31935fcfcc
#
_cell.length_a   1.000
_cell.length_b   1.000
_cell.length_c   1.000
_cell.angle_alpha   90.00
_cell.angle_beta   90.00
_cell.angle_gamma   90.00
#
_symmetry.space_group_name_H-M   'P 1'
#
loop_
_entity.id
_entity.type
_entity.pdbx_description
1 polymer ?
#
loop_
_entity_poly.entity_id
_entity_poly.type
_entity_poly.pdbx_seq_one_letter_code
_entity_poly.pdbx_strand_id
1 'polypeptide(L)'
;VTTELVGLDIGGSHTRGVLFRDGTPEREARSGSANVQNVPAEQASACLVSVLSELGASPATPVVAGSGGVDTAHDAARLAGLIRSAGSLDPGTPVTAVHDTRLILAAGGHTTGIALIAGTGSVAWGVDASGREVRAGGWGYLLGDEGSGYWIGREAVRRVLRLSQQAGTAERTAPEGPGRSARSGGFVEAGGSSRAEGPTTVAAAGGPDRAASSAGCEGEALTRAVLEHAGVAEPADLIGAFHERPDRTHWAGLARSVCELAASGDATAAELVAVAAGHLAELVLTVAHAMDEPLPVVVGGGLTGSEVGDRVAQLLRQHGLSVTLLDREPVLGAPLLARSDPT
;
A
#
# COMPACT_ATOMS: atom_id res chain seq x y z
N VAL A 1 -15.88 36.96 15.45
CA VAL A 1 -14.85 36.25 16.19
C VAL A 1 -14.25 35.27 15.23
N THR A 2 -12.96 35.38 14.97
CA THR A 2 -12.21 34.42 14.13
C THR A 2 -12.12 33.09 14.86
N THR A 3 -12.52 32.01 14.21
CA THR A 3 -12.50 30.67 14.82
C THR A 3 -11.22 29.96 14.43
N GLU A 4 -10.35 29.70 15.41
CA GLU A 4 -9.14 28.90 15.22
C GLU A 4 -9.39 27.45 15.59
N LEU A 5 -8.67 26.53 14.90
CA LEU A 5 -8.69 25.09 15.13
C LEU A 5 -7.33 24.50 14.75
N VAL A 6 -6.80 23.59 15.55
CA VAL A 6 -5.67 22.75 15.16
C VAL A 6 -6.18 21.38 14.74
N GLY A 7 -5.82 20.94 13.54
CA GLY A 7 -5.97 19.57 13.07
C GLY A 7 -4.64 18.83 13.19
N LEU A 8 -4.66 17.59 13.64
CA LEU A 8 -3.49 16.68 13.69
C LEU A 8 -3.83 15.37 13.00
N ASP A 9 -3.00 14.97 12.03
CA ASP A 9 -2.99 13.65 11.42
C ASP A 9 -1.73 12.91 11.90
N ILE A 10 -1.93 11.88 12.73
CA ILE A 10 -0.86 11.17 13.46
C ILE A 10 -0.73 9.77 12.86
N GLY A 11 0.13 9.68 11.84
CA GLY A 11 0.43 8.41 11.17
C GLY A 11 1.51 7.59 11.86
N GLY A 12 1.76 6.40 11.30
CA GLY A 12 2.79 5.49 11.83
C GLY A 12 4.23 5.99 11.65
N SER A 13 4.49 6.88 10.68
CA SER A 13 5.83 7.37 10.33
C SER A 13 6.03 8.85 10.65
N HIS A 14 4.99 9.65 10.58
CA HIS A 14 5.04 11.10 10.77
C HIS A 14 3.74 11.64 11.33
N THR A 15 3.82 12.84 11.89
CA THR A 15 2.68 13.63 12.35
C THR A 15 2.63 14.93 11.55
N ARG A 16 1.46 15.24 11.03
CA ARG A 16 1.17 16.49 10.34
C ARG A 16 0.16 17.29 11.14
N GLY A 17 0.46 18.56 11.39
CA GLY A 17 -0.42 19.51 12.03
C GLY A 17 -0.79 20.64 11.09
N VAL A 18 -2.03 21.12 11.18
CA VAL A 18 -2.53 22.29 10.44
C VAL A 18 -3.29 23.20 11.39
N LEU A 19 -2.91 24.48 11.42
CA LEU A 19 -3.71 25.53 12.04
C LEU A 19 -4.70 26.07 11.00
N PHE A 20 -5.98 25.99 11.34
CA PHE A 20 -7.06 26.55 10.55
C PHE A 20 -7.55 27.86 11.15
N ARG A 21 -7.88 28.81 10.29
CA ARG A 21 -8.61 30.02 10.65
C ARG A 21 -9.87 30.14 9.79
N ASP A 22 -11.02 30.19 10.44
CA ASP A 22 -12.35 30.18 9.79
C ASP A 22 -12.52 29.01 8.80
N GLY A 23 -11.94 27.83 9.14
CA GLY A 23 -11.96 26.60 8.34
C GLY A 23 -10.96 26.56 7.18
N THR A 24 -10.15 27.62 6.99
CA THR A 24 -9.10 27.67 5.95
C THR A 24 -7.73 27.34 6.55
N PRO A 25 -6.91 26.47 5.93
CA PRO A 25 -5.55 26.21 6.36
C PRO A 25 -4.69 27.49 6.32
N GLU A 26 -4.03 27.82 7.43
CA GLU A 26 -3.17 29.01 7.54
C GLU A 26 -1.70 28.65 7.73
N ARG A 27 -1.42 27.64 8.57
CA ARG A 27 -0.05 27.19 8.87
C ARG A 27 0.00 25.67 8.97
N GLU A 28 1.09 25.12 8.53
CA GLU A 28 1.35 23.67 8.57
C GLU A 28 2.67 23.41 9.28
N ALA A 29 2.71 22.29 10.04
CA ALA A 29 3.92 21.78 10.69
C ALA A 29 4.01 20.27 10.53
N ARG A 30 5.22 19.73 10.53
CA ARG A 30 5.47 18.28 10.44
C ARG A 30 6.55 17.85 11.41
N SER A 31 6.40 16.63 11.96
CA SER A 31 7.41 15.99 12.81
C SER A 31 7.41 14.48 12.60
N GLY A 32 8.23 13.75 13.35
CA GLY A 32 8.19 12.30 13.40
C GLY A 32 6.84 11.75 13.89
N SER A 33 6.71 10.44 14.01
CA SER A 33 5.48 9.82 14.49
C SER A 33 5.20 10.16 15.96
N ALA A 34 3.98 10.58 16.24
CA ALA A 34 3.43 10.68 17.60
C ALA A 34 2.45 9.53 17.93
N ASN A 35 2.39 8.48 17.09
CA ASN A 35 1.56 7.32 17.34
C ASN A 35 2.16 6.44 18.45
N VAL A 36 1.54 6.47 19.63
CA VAL A 36 2.01 5.77 20.83
C VAL A 36 1.99 4.24 20.76
N GLN A 37 1.40 3.67 19.72
CA GLN A 37 1.51 2.23 19.43
C GLN A 37 2.83 1.90 18.69
N ASN A 38 3.42 2.88 18.01
CA ASN A 38 4.61 2.68 17.17
C ASN A 38 5.89 3.24 17.79
N VAL A 39 5.76 4.25 18.67
CA VAL A 39 6.91 4.92 19.28
C VAL A 39 6.72 5.08 20.80
N PRO A 40 7.82 5.18 21.58
CA PRO A 40 7.75 5.48 23.01
C PRO A 40 6.99 6.78 23.30
N ALA A 41 6.28 6.84 24.44
CA ALA A 41 5.47 8.00 24.83
C ALA A 41 6.28 9.31 24.90
N GLU A 42 7.56 9.26 25.31
CA GLU A 42 8.45 10.41 25.34
C GLU A 42 8.72 10.96 23.94
N GLN A 43 8.96 10.08 22.98
CA GLN A 43 9.16 10.46 21.57
C GLN A 43 7.89 11.03 20.99
N ALA A 44 6.74 10.41 21.24
CA ALA A 44 5.43 10.89 20.80
C ALA A 44 5.15 12.31 21.34
N SER A 45 5.43 12.53 22.63
CA SER A 45 5.31 13.84 23.28
C SER A 45 6.23 14.88 22.65
N ALA A 46 7.49 14.56 22.41
CA ALA A 46 8.44 15.46 21.76
C ALA A 46 7.99 15.87 20.35
N CYS A 47 7.46 14.91 19.55
CA CYS A 47 6.90 15.20 18.24
C CYS A 47 5.69 16.13 18.32
N LEU A 48 4.76 15.91 19.28
CA LEU A 48 3.61 16.78 19.49
C LEU A 48 4.01 18.19 19.91
N VAL A 49 4.97 18.32 20.85
CA VAL A 49 5.53 19.63 21.27
C VAL A 49 6.10 20.37 20.05
N SER A 50 6.88 19.69 19.22
CA SER A 50 7.47 20.29 18.01
C SER A 50 6.38 20.82 17.07
N VAL A 51 5.38 20.00 16.72
CA VAL A 51 4.31 20.38 15.79
C VAL A 51 3.47 21.52 16.35
N LEU A 52 3.02 21.42 17.61
CA LEU A 52 2.16 22.43 18.22
C LEU A 52 2.87 23.77 18.42
N SER A 53 4.15 23.76 18.78
CA SER A 53 4.99 24.96 18.90
C SER A 53 5.17 25.66 17.54
N GLU A 54 5.42 24.90 16.48
CA GLU A 54 5.61 25.44 15.13
C GLU A 54 4.31 26.04 14.57
N LEU A 55 3.17 25.44 14.88
CA LEU A 55 1.86 25.98 14.53
C LEU A 55 1.58 27.31 15.25
N GLY A 56 2.11 27.51 16.45
CA GLY A 56 1.97 28.76 17.22
C GLY A 56 0.51 29.07 17.56
N ALA A 57 -0.32 28.03 17.79
CA ALA A 57 -1.70 28.18 18.21
C ALA A 57 -1.79 28.64 19.67
N SER A 58 -2.87 29.35 20.01
CA SER A 58 -3.16 29.72 21.40
C SER A 58 -3.45 28.47 22.26
N PRO A 59 -3.09 28.46 23.56
CA PRO A 59 -3.50 27.40 24.48
C PRO A 59 -5.01 27.16 24.57
N ALA A 60 -5.82 28.12 24.17
CA ALA A 60 -7.28 28.03 24.10
C ALA A 60 -7.80 27.50 22.76
N THR A 61 -6.92 27.24 21.77
CA THR A 61 -7.33 26.75 20.45
C THR A 61 -7.75 25.29 20.51
N PRO A 62 -8.98 24.91 20.11
CA PRO A 62 -9.42 23.52 20.04
C PRO A 62 -8.54 22.67 19.15
N VAL A 63 -8.45 21.36 19.47
CA VAL A 63 -7.64 20.41 18.70
C VAL A 63 -8.49 19.22 18.29
N VAL A 64 -8.42 18.85 17.00
CA VAL A 64 -8.94 17.58 16.46
C VAL A 64 -7.78 16.75 15.97
N ALA A 65 -7.62 15.55 16.50
CA ALA A 65 -6.53 14.64 16.17
C ALA A 65 -7.06 13.29 15.68
N GLY A 66 -6.59 12.84 14.51
CA GLY A 66 -6.79 11.48 14.04
C GLY A 66 -5.49 10.66 14.17
N SER A 67 -5.62 9.42 14.66
CA SER A 67 -4.49 8.51 14.76
C SER A 67 -4.93 7.07 14.58
N GLY A 68 -4.17 6.28 13.78
CA GLY A 68 -4.36 4.84 13.65
C GLY A 68 -4.14 4.05 14.93
N GLY A 69 -3.66 4.70 15.99
CA GLY A 69 -3.50 4.13 17.34
C GLY A 69 -4.67 4.40 18.30
N VAL A 70 -5.81 4.89 17.80
CA VAL A 70 -7.01 5.18 18.58
C VAL A 70 -8.11 4.18 18.20
N ASP A 71 -8.06 3.00 18.80
CA ASP A 71 -9.07 1.94 18.59
C ASP A 71 -10.18 1.95 19.67
N THR A 72 -9.93 2.58 20.82
CA THR A 72 -10.86 2.59 21.98
C THR A 72 -11.00 3.98 22.58
N ALA A 73 -12.08 4.19 23.36
CA ALA A 73 -12.25 5.43 24.12
C ALA A 73 -11.08 5.70 25.10
N HIS A 74 -10.43 4.64 25.59
CA HIS A 74 -9.24 4.75 26.44
C HIS A 74 -8.05 5.31 25.65
N ASP A 75 -7.83 4.84 24.43
CA ASP A 75 -6.76 5.34 23.56
C ASP A 75 -7.01 6.80 23.18
N ALA A 76 -8.26 7.16 22.87
CA ALA A 76 -8.66 8.54 22.61
C ALA A 76 -8.35 9.46 23.80
N ALA A 77 -8.74 9.06 25.02
CA ALA A 77 -8.46 9.82 26.22
C ALA A 77 -6.95 9.97 26.50
N ARG A 78 -6.19 8.90 26.28
CA ARG A 78 -4.72 8.90 26.42
C ARG A 78 -4.06 9.87 25.43
N LEU A 79 -4.43 9.82 24.15
CA LEU A 79 -3.91 10.74 23.14
C LEU A 79 -4.30 12.18 23.45
N ALA A 80 -5.55 12.44 23.81
CA ALA A 80 -6.01 13.76 24.21
C ALA A 80 -5.21 14.32 25.41
N GLY A 81 -4.89 13.48 26.40
CA GLY A 81 -4.03 13.84 27.51
C GLY A 81 -2.61 14.23 27.11
N LEU A 82 -1.99 13.50 26.19
CA LEU A 82 -0.68 13.81 25.61
C LEU A 82 -0.69 15.13 24.85
N ILE A 83 -1.71 15.36 24.03
CA ILE A 83 -1.88 16.62 23.27
C ILE A 83 -2.02 17.81 24.21
N ARG A 84 -2.86 17.70 25.26
CA ARG A 84 -3.02 18.75 26.28
C ARG A 84 -1.72 19.12 26.94
N SER A 85 -0.94 18.11 27.35
CA SER A 85 0.35 18.31 28.01
C SER A 85 1.37 18.91 27.05
N ALA A 86 1.48 18.39 25.82
CA ALA A 86 2.44 18.86 24.83
C ALA A 86 2.16 20.31 24.37
N GLY A 87 0.88 20.67 24.20
CA GLY A 87 0.46 22.00 23.79
C GLY A 87 0.33 23.00 24.95
N SER A 88 0.53 22.57 26.21
CA SER A 88 0.25 23.37 27.39
C SER A 88 -1.16 24.03 27.31
N LEU A 89 -2.16 23.25 26.88
CA LEU A 89 -3.49 23.76 26.62
C LEU A 89 -4.21 24.18 27.93
N ASP A 90 -5.05 25.18 27.82
CA ASP A 90 -5.86 25.66 28.93
C ASP A 90 -6.82 24.55 29.43
N PRO A 91 -7.18 24.56 30.75
CA PRO A 91 -8.05 23.57 31.36
C PRO A 91 -9.41 23.56 30.73
N GLY A 92 -9.95 23.40 29.85
CA GLY A 92 -11.27 23.48 29.21
C GLY A 92 -11.18 23.52 27.71
N THR A 93 -9.97 23.62 27.15
CA THR A 93 -9.79 23.58 25.71
C THR A 93 -10.26 22.24 25.15
N PRO A 94 -11.20 22.20 24.17
CA PRO A 94 -11.64 20.96 23.56
C PRO A 94 -10.51 20.23 22.85
N VAL A 95 -10.36 18.92 23.10
CA VAL A 95 -9.46 18.05 22.37
C VAL A 95 -10.22 16.80 22.01
N THR A 96 -10.51 16.66 20.72
CA THR A 96 -11.17 15.48 20.14
C THR A 96 -10.11 14.59 19.51
N ALA A 97 -9.93 13.37 20.04
CA ALA A 97 -9.04 12.37 19.48
C ALA A 97 -9.89 11.21 18.91
N VAL A 98 -9.66 10.88 17.64
CA VAL A 98 -10.42 9.86 16.91
C VAL A 98 -9.48 8.93 16.14
N HIS A 99 -10.00 7.80 15.64
CA HIS A 99 -9.28 7.00 14.67
C HIS A 99 -9.03 7.82 13.38
N ASP A 100 -7.89 7.63 12.71
CA ASP A 100 -7.49 8.41 11.52
C ASP A 100 -8.47 8.27 10.34
N THR A 101 -9.21 7.16 10.26
CA THR A 101 -10.30 6.96 9.29
C THR A 101 -11.38 8.03 9.37
N ARG A 102 -11.61 8.62 10.54
CA ARG A 102 -12.58 9.72 10.72
C ARG A 102 -12.12 11.00 10.01
N LEU A 103 -10.80 11.27 10.02
CA LEU A 103 -10.23 12.39 9.23
C LEU A 103 -10.38 12.14 7.73
N ILE A 104 -10.16 10.89 7.27
CA ILE A 104 -10.35 10.52 5.86
C ILE A 104 -11.78 10.75 5.41
N LEU A 105 -12.78 10.26 6.17
CA LEU A 105 -14.19 10.51 5.87
C LEU A 105 -14.50 12.01 5.82
N ALA A 106 -14.04 12.75 6.82
CA ALA A 106 -14.28 14.18 6.90
C ALA A 106 -13.59 14.98 5.79
N ALA A 107 -12.39 14.59 5.37
CA ALA A 107 -11.71 15.17 4.22
C ALA A 107 -12.46 14.88 2.90
N GLY A 108 -13.15 13.76 2.81
CA GLY A 108 -14.08 13.42 1.73
C GLY A 108 -15.45 14.10 1.84
N GLY A 109 -15.68 14.94 2.86
CA GLY A 109 -16.93 15.67 3.05
C GLY A 109 -18.02 14.91 3.82
N HIS A 110 -17.68 13.79 4.48
CA HIS A 110 -18.62 12.92 5.19
C HIS A 110 -18.28 12.78 6.67
N THR A 111 -19.30 12.72 7.54
CA THR A 111 -19.15 12.37 8.97
C THR A 111 -19.55 10.94 9.25
N THR A 112 -20.31 10.33 8.35
CA THR A 112 -20.70 8.92 8.31
C THR A 112 -20.27 8.33 6.97
N GLY A 113 -19.94 7.05 6.95
CA GLY A 113 -19.44 6.40 5.73
C GLY A 113 -18.49 5.28 6.04
N ILE A 114 -17.86 4.75 5.00
CA ILE A 114 -16.79 3.75 5.08
C ILE A 114 -15.49 4.40 4.62
N ALA A 115 -14.49 4.50 5.49
CA ALA A 115 -13.14 4.87 5.10
C ALA A 115 -12.34 3.62 4.81
N LEU A 116 -11.64 3.60 3.68
CA LEU A 116 -10.60 2.62 3.37
C LEU A 116 -9.24 3.31 3.44
N ILE A 117 -8.36 2.83 4.29
CA ILE A 117 -6.94 3.17 4.25
C ILE A 117 -6.24 2.16 3.33
N ALA A 118 -5.64 2.67 2.24
CA ALA A 118 -4.80 1.94 1.31
C ALA A 118 -3.43 2.62 1.26
N GLY A 119 -2.57 2.27 2.20
CA GLY A 119 -1.24 2.86 2.40
C GLY A 119 -0.18 1.80 2.66
N THR A 120 0.73 2.04 3.60
CA THR A 120 1.71 1.03 4.06
C THR A 120 1.03 -0.20 4.65
N GLY A 121 -0.10 -0.02 5.35
CA GLY A 121 -1.04 -1.06 5.77
C GLY A 121 -2.41 -0.86 5.13
N SER A 122 -3.40 -1.70 5.49
CA SER A 122 -4.77 -1.61 4.98
C SER A 122 -5.82 -1.88 6.06
N VAL A 123 -6.86 -1.05 6.08
CA VAL A 123 -8.03 -1.21 6.95
C VAL A 123 -9.24 -0.53 6.35
N ALA A 124 -10.42 -1.12 6.48
CA ALA A 124 -11.70 -0.48 6.25
C ALA A 124 -12.43 -0.25 7.57
N TRP A 125 -13.02 0.93 7.73
CA TRP A 125 -13.75 1.32 8.93
C TRP A 125 -15.02 2.08 8.57
N GLY A 126 -16.16 1.55 8.95
CA GLY A 126 -17.46 2.17 8.73
C GLY A 126 -17.99 2.81 9.99
N VAL A 127 -18.71 3.92 9.83
CA VAL A 127 -19.47 4.59 10.89
C VAL A 127 -20.80 5.06 10.34
N ASP A 128 -21.91 4.74 11.01
CA ASP A 128 -23.26 5.15 10.66
C ASP A 128 -23.75 6.37 11.44
N ALA A 129 -24.97 6.82 11.14
CA ALA A 129 -25.58 7.98 11.79
C ALA A 129 -25.88 7.77 13.30
N SER A 130 -25.95 6.53 13.77
CA SER A 130 -26.12 6.20 15.18
C SER A 130 -24.80 6.20 15.97
N GLY A 131 -23.66 6.33 15.27
CA GLY A 131 -22.32 6.21 15.83
C GLY A 131 -21.86 4.75 15.98
N ARG A 132 -22.58 3.78 15.40
CA ARG A 132 -22.12 2.37 15.35
C ARG A 132 -20.94 2.27 14.42
N GLU A 133 -19.91 1.57 14.85
CA GLU A 133 -18.69 1.37 14.09
C GLU A 133 -18.49 -0.11 13.74
N VAL A 134 -17.97 -0.36 12.54
CA VAL A 134 -17.59 -1.69 12.03
C VAL A 134 -16.23 -1.59 11.37
N ARG A 135 -15.35 -2.55 11.68
CA ARG A 135 -13.98 -2.61 11.14
C ARG A 135 -13.75 -3.93 10.41
N ALA A 136 -13.00 -3.85 9.30
CA ALA A 136 -12.42 -5.01 8.62
C ALA A 136 -10.93 -4.77 8.33
N GLY A 137 -10.10 -5.77 8.60
CA GLY A 137 -8.64 -5.67 8.45
C GLY A 137 -7.97 -4.82 9.55
N GLY A 138 -6.79 -4.26 9.24
CA GLY A 138 -6.00 -3.48 10.19
C GLY A 138 -5.37 -4.33 11.29
N TRP A 139 -5.07 -5.60 10.99
CA TRP A 139 -4.42 -6.54 11.94
C TRP A 139 -2.90 -6.47 11.90
N GLY A 140 -2.37 -5.53 11.10
CA GLY A 140 -0.95 -5.36 10.89
C GLY A 140 -0.36 -6.39 9.92
N TYR A 141 0.86 -6.11 9.47
CA TYR A 141 1.50 -6.80 8.35
C TYR A 141 1.80 -8.29 8.56
N LEU A 142 1.81 -8.77 9.80
CA LEU A 142 2.03 -10.18 10.13
C LEU A 142 0.76 -11.02 10.00
N LEU A 143 -0.41 -10.43 10.28
CA LEU A 143 -1.69 -11.14 10.34
C LEU A 143 -2.69 -10.65 9.29
N GLY A 144 -2.37 -9.58 8.55
CA GLY A 144 -3.26 -8.94 7.61
C GLY A 144 -2.52 -7.97 6.69
N ASP A 145 -3.10 -6.78 6.51
CA ASP A 145 -2.64 -5.74 5.59
C ASP A 145 -2.62 -6.18 4.11
N GLU A 146 -3.50 -7.14 3.73
CA GLU A 146 -3.65 -7.60 2.35
C GLU A 146 -4.01 -6.43 1.44
N GLY A 147 -3.39 -6.38 0.26
CA GLY A 147 -3.58 -5.31 -0.72
C GLY A 147 -2.87 -4.00 -0.40
N SER A 148 -2.23 -3.85 0.77
CA SER A 148 -1.44 -2.67 1.13
C SER A 148 -0.15 -2.56 0.33
N GLY A 149 0.52 -1.39 0.41
CA GLY A 149 1.82 -1.19 -0.20
C GLY A 149 2.87 -2.20 0.27
N TYR A 150 2.88 -2.51 1.58
CA TYR A 150 3.77 -3.56 2.11
C TYR A 150 3.46 -4.93 1.52
N TRP A 151 2.18 -5.30 1.44
CA TRP A 151 1.75 -6.56 0.84
C TRP A 151 2.19 -6.65 -0.63
N ILE A 152 1.98 -5.58 -1.41
CA ILE A 152 2.40 -5.52 -2.82
C ILE A 152 3.91 -5.70 -2.94
N GLY A 153 4.70 -4.99 -2.12
CA GLY A 153 6.15 -5.12 -2.11
C GLY A 153 6.62 -6.53 -1.79
N ARG A 154 6.05 -7.14 -0.75
CA ARG A 154 6.34 -8.53 -0.36
C ARG A 154 5.97 -9.53 -1.48
N GLU A 155 4.81 -9.39 -2.09
CA GLU A 155 4.40 -10.29 -3.17
C GLU A 155 5.23 -10.09 -4.44
N ALA A 156 5.68 -8.86 -4.74
CA ALA A 156 6.62 -8.60 -5.82
C ALA A 156 7.96 -9.34 -5.61
N VAL A 157 8.54 -9.26 -4.41
CA VAL A 157 9.74 -10.02 -4.04
C VAL A 157 9.50 -11.54 -4.20
N ARG A 158 8.37 -12.05 -3.69
CA ARG A 158 8.01 -13.47 -3.81
C ARG A 158 7.84 -13.90 -5.27
N ARG A 159 7.27 -13.03 -6.11
CA ARG A 159 7.10 -13.31 -7.54
C ARG A 159 8.44 -13.43 -8.25
N VAL A 160 9.37 -12.50 -7.99
CA VAL A 160 10.73 -12.53 -8.55
C VAL A 160 11.48 -13.82 -8.15
N LEU A 161 11.42 -14.20 -6.87
CA LEU A 161 12.05 -15.46 -6.41
C LEU A 161 11.47 -16.70 -7.09
N ARG A 162 10.14 -16.74 -7.31
CA ARG A 162 9.51 -17.87 -8.03
C ARG A 162 9.94 -17.92 -9.51
N LEU A 163 9.98 -16.76 -10.19
CA LEU A 163 10.43 -16.68 -11.59
C LEU A 163 11.88 -17.17 -11.73
N SER A 164 12.76 -16.77 -10.82
CA SER A 164 14.16 -17.22 -10.80
C SER A 164 14.28 -18.75 -10.61
N GLN A 165 13.47 -19.35 -9.71
CA GLN A 165 13.45 -20.79 -9.51
C GLN A 165 12.95 -21.55 -10.75
N GLN A 166 11.94 -21.04 -11.43
CA GLN A 166 11.40 -21.65 -12.65
C GLN A 166 12.43 -21.62 -13.80
N ALA A 167 13.14 -20.50 -13.99
CA ALA A 167 14.21 -20.38 -14.98
C ALA A 167 15.34 -21.38 -14.73
N GLY A 168 15.83 -21.50 -13.49
CA GLY A 168 16.89 -22.46 -13.14
C GLY A 168 16.45 -23.92 -13.23
N THR A 169 15.16 -24.22 -13.18
CA THR A 169 14.63 -25.56 -13.41
C THR A 169 14.54 -25.88 -14.90
N ALA A 170 14.11 -24.90 -15.71
CA ALA A 170 14.02 -25.05 -17.16
C ALA A 170 15.40 -25.30 -17.81
N GLU A 171 16.44 -24.61 -17.34
CA GLU A 171 17.80 -24.84 -17.82
C GLU A 171 18.33 -26.26 -17.52
N ARG A 172 17.96 -26.83 -16.38
CA ARG A 172 18.37 -28.21 -16.00
C ARG A 172 17.58 -29.32 -16.71
N THR A 173 16.40 -29.00 -17.24
CA THR A 173 15.55 -29.96 -17.93
C THR A 173 15.63 -29.85 -19.44
N ALA A 174 16.35 -28.86 -19.96
CA ALA A 174 16.61 -28.74 -21.40
C ALA A 174 17.44 -29.96 -21.87
N PRO A 175 17.00 -30.70 -22.89
CA PRO A 175 17.78 -31.83 -23.39
C PRO A 175 19.12 -31.29 -23.93
N GLU A 176 20.22 -31.92 -23.48
CA GLU A 176 21.55 -31.65 -24.05
C GLU A 176 21.47 -31.85 -25.55
N GLY A 177 21.63 -30.75 -26.30
CA GLY A 177 21.67 -30.82 -27.75
C GLY A 177 22.78 -31.72 -28.23
N PRO A 178 22.58 -32.53 -29.28
CA PRO A 178 23.61 -33.44 -29.79
C PRO A 178 24.77 -32.66 -30.39
N GLY A 179 25.91 -32.60 -29.69
CA GLY A 179 27.11 -32.08 -30.34
C GLY A 179 28.10 -31.33 -29.50
N ARG A 180 28.78 -32.01 -28.59
CA ARG A 180 30.25 -31.82 -28.39
C ARG A 180 30.90 -33.14 -28.11
N SER A 181 31.11 -33.88 -29.17
CA SER A 181 31.98 -35.04 -29.17
C SER A 181 33.40 -34.59 -28.85
N ALA A 182 33.88 -34.98 -27.71
CA ALA A 182 35.29 -34.94 -27.37
C ALA A 182 36.06 -35.79 -28.38
N ARG A 183 36.96 -35.13 -29.13
CA ARG A 183 37.97 -35.84 -29.91
C ARG A 183 38.95 -36.48 -28.95
N SER A 184 38.83 -37.81 -28.78
CA SER A 184 39.98 -38.65 -28.43
C SER A 184 40.19 -39.63 -29.58
N GLY A 185 41.39 -39.61 -30.14
CA GLY A 185 41.76 -40.40 -31.30
C GLY A 185 41.90 -41.88 -31.01
N GLY A 186 41.80 -42.68 -32.05
CA GLY A 186 42.10 -44.12 -32.06
C GLY A 186 41.58 -44.79 -33.29
N PHE A 187 42.47 -44.98 -34.25
CA PHE A 187 42.54 -45.84 -35.43
C PHE A 187 41.72 -47.16 -35.31
N VAL A 188 41.05 -47.58 -36.43
CA VAL A 188 41.41 -48.70 -37.35
C VAL A 188 40.25 -49.02 -38.30
N GLU A 189 40.63 -49.39 -39.53
CA GLU A 189 39.93 -49.69 -40.77
C GLU A 189 38.83 -50.74 -40.73
N ALA A 190 37.92 -50.69 -41.62
CA ALA A 190 37.70 -51.54 -42.83
C ALA A 190 36.21 -51.82 -43.15
N GLY A 191 35.85 -51.48 -44.31
CA GLY A 191 35.19 -52.36 -45.27
C GLY A 191 33.65 -52.45 -45.29
N GLY A 192 33.08 -52.13 -46.47
CA GLY A 192 31.84 -52.75 -46.86
C GLY A 192 30.74 -51.86 -47.47
N SER A 193 30.74 -51.80 -48.79
CA SER A 193 29.74 -51.25 -49.72
C SER A 193 28.30 -51.73 -49.50
N SER A 194 27.33 -50.89 -49.76
CA SER A 194 26.33 -51.10 -50.85
C SER A 194 25.27 -49.98 -50.90
N ARG A 195 24.93 -49.71 -52.14
CA ARG A 195 23.92 -48.78 -52.66
C ARG A 195 22.49 -49.15 -52.25
N ALA A 196 21.64 -48.08 -52.15
CA ALA A 196 20.37 -47.96 -52.88
C ALA A 196 19.70 -46.61 -52.55
N GLU A 197 19.63 -45.81 -53.53
CA GLU A 197 18.60 -45.00 -54.17
C GLU A 197 17.40 -44.56 -53.31
N GLY A 198 17.14 -43.18 -53.41
CA GLY A 198 15.99 -42.45 -52.86
C GLY A 198 14.68 -42.76 -53.61
N PRO A 199 13.60 -42.02 -53.38
CA PRO A 199 13.46 -40.64 -53.93
C PRO A 199 12.64 -39.61 -53.06
N THR A 200 12.89 -38.33 -53.40
CA THR A 200 11.96 -37.27 -53.76
C THR A 200 11.01 -36.65 -52.74
N THR A 201 11.32 -35.44 -52.36
CA THR A 201 10.55 -34.21 -52.21
C THR A 201 9.07 -34.27 -51.91
N VAL A 202 8.62 -33.55 -50.85
CA VAL A 202 7.62 -32.48 -51.00
C VAL A 202 7.94 -31.35 -50.00
N ALA A 203 8.08 -30.14 -50.49
CA ALA A 203 8.10 -28.91 -49.72
C ALA A 203 6.67 -28.61 -49.23
N ALA A 204 6.56 -28.21 -47.97
CA ALA A 204 5.43 -27.43 -47.50
C ALA A 204 5.98 -26.34 -46.56
N ALA A 205 5.85 -25.13 -47.07
CA ALA A 205 6.06 -23.88 -46.37
C ALA A 205 4.98 -23.68 -45.27
N GLY A 206 5.35 -23.01 -44.20
CA GLY A 206 4.37 -22.47 -43.25
C GLY A 206 4.90 -22.48 -41.83
N GLY A 207 5.71 -21.49 -41.47
CA GLY A 207 5.99 -21.22 -40.07
C GLY A 207 4.71 -20.80 -39.29
N PRO A 208 4.81 -20.91 -37.99
CA PRO A 208 4.66 -19.69 -37.23
C PRO A 208 5.77 -19.58 -36.16
N ASP A 209 6.84 -18.94 -36.52
CA ASP A 209 7.74 -18.31 -35.57
C ASP A 209 7.09 -17.01 -35.09
N ARG A 210 6.22 -17.11 -34.12
CA ARG A 210 5.75 -15.95 -33.34
C ARG A 210 5.30 -16.26 -31.89
N ALA A 211 5.39 -17.48 -31.43
CA ALA A 211 5.02 -17.87 -30.07
C ALA A 211 6.19 -18.05 -29.09
N ALA A 212 7.43 -18.05 -29.60
CA ALA A 212 8.61 -18.25 -28.73
C ALA A 212 9.29 -16.97 -28.23
N SER A 213 8.80 -15.77 -28.62
CA SER A 213 9.42 -14.49 -28.25
C SER A 213 8.72 -13.78 -27.08
N SER A 214 7.55 -14.24 -26.62
CA SER A 214 6.84 -13.61 -25.50
C SER A 214 7.11 -14.26 -24.13
N ALA A 215 7.60 -15.48 -24.08
CA ALA A 215 7.89 -16.17 -22.83
C ALA A 215 9.21 -15.74 -22.14
N GLY A 216 10.09 -15.03 -22.87
CA GLY A 216 11.36 -14.53 -22.33
C GLY A 216 11.27 -13.15 -21.64
N CYS A 217 10.16 -12.42 -21.81
CA CYS A 217 9.98 -11.06 -21.29
C CYS A 217 9.04 -10.96 -20.06
N GLU A 218 8.35 -12.05 -19.72
CA GLU A 218 7.44 -12.01 -18.57
C GLU A 218 8.22 -11.85 -17.26
N GLY A 219 7.99 -10.72 -16.57
CA GLY A 219 8.55 -10.42 -15.27
C GLY A 219 9.98 -9.87 -15.25
N GLU A 220 10.63 -9.63 -16.40
CA GLU A 220 11.97 -9.00 -16.42
C GLU A 220 11.95 -7.57 -15.88
N ALA A 221 10.95 -6.78 -16.25
CA ALA A 221 10.81 -5.41 -15.77
C ALA A 221 10.53 -5.38 -14.26
N LEU A 222 9.65 -6.27 -13.78
CA LEU A 222 9.39 -6.43 -12.35
C LEU A 222 10.64 -6.89 -11.60
N THR A 223 11.37 -7.87 -12.13
CA THR A 223 12.61 -8.37 -11.53
C THR A 223 13.62 -7.24 -11.36
N ARG A 224 13.86 -6.46 -12.39
CA ARG A 224 14.78 -5.31 -12.36
C ARG A 224 14.35 -4.30 -11.29
N ALA A 225 13.10 -3.89 -11.29
CA ALA A 225 12.58 -2.92 -10.32
C ALA A 225 12.73 -3.40 -8.86
N VAL A 226 12.49 -4.69 -8.61
CA VAL A 226 12.65 -5.29 -7.28
C VAL A 226 14.12 -5.33 -6.86
N LEU A 227 15.03 -5.74 -7.75
CA LEU A 227 16.48 -5.79 -7.46
C LEU A 227 17.05 -4.40 -7.21
N GLU A 228 16.69 -3.41 -8.03
CA GLU A 228 17.08 -2.01 -7.86
C GLU A 228 16.60 -1.46 -6.52
N HIS A 229 15.33 -1.68 -6.17
CA HIS A 229 14.75 -1.23 -4.91
C HIS A 229 15.44 -1.86 -3.68
N ALA A 230 15.75 -3.16 -3.75
CA ALA A 230 16.44 -3.88 -2.70
C ALA A 230 17.94 -3.54 -2.62
N GLY A 231 18.52 -2.99 -3.70
CA GLY A 231 19.95 -2.70 -3.82
C GLY A 231 20.81 -3.96 -3.93
N VAL A 232 20.29 -5.01 -4.60
CA VAL A 232 20.99 -6.29 -4.82
C VAL A 232 21.10 -6.61 -6.32
N ALA A 233 22.07 -7.45 -6.68
CA ALA A 233 22.31 -7.80 -8.09
C ALA A 233 21.53 -9.05 -8.52
N GLU A 234 21.34 -10.00 -7.63
CA GLU A 234 20.78 -11.31 -7.95
C GLU A 234 19.51 -11.61 -7.15
N PRO A 235 18.53 -12.33 -7.73
CA PRO A 235 17.31 -12.70 -7.01
C PRO A 235 17.55 -13.48 -5.72
N ALA A 236 18.61 -14.30 -5.64
CA ALA A 236 18.95 -15.05 -4.44
C ALA A 236 19.26 -14.18 -3.23
N ASP A 237 19.82 -12.99 -3.45
CA ASP A 237 20.19 -12.02 -2.41
C ASP A 237 18.98 -11.31 -1.80
N LEU A 238 17.83 -11.33 -2.48
CA LEU A 238 16.57 -10.73 -1.98
C LEU A 238 16.16 -11.32 -0.63
N ILE A 239 16.45 -12.59 -0.37
CA ILE A 239 16.09 -13.25 0.90
C ILE A 239 16.80 -12.55 2.05
N GLY A 240 18.13 -12.38 1.94
CA GLY A 240 18.94 -11.64 2.92
C GLY A 240 18.47 -10.20 3.07
N ALA A 241 18.36 -9.46 1.96
CA ALA A 241 17.95 -8.06 1.96
C ALA A 241 16.59 -7.84 2.63
N PHE A 242 15.62 -8.74 2.37
CA PHE A 242 14.28 -8.64 2.96
C PHE A 242 14.28 -8.89 4.47
N HIS A 243 15.06 -9.86 4.94
CA HIS A 243 15.14 -10.20 6.37
C HIS A 243 16.03 -9.26 7.18
N GLU A 244 17.11 -8.74 6.60
CA GLU A 244 18.02 -7.82 7.26
C GLU A 244 17.47 -6.40 7.38
N ARG A 245 16.53 -6.03 6.50
CA ARG A 245 15.86 -4.72 6.51
C ARG A 245 14.35 -4.89 6.71
N PRO A 246 13.88 -5.22 7.93
CA PRO A 246 12.45 -5.42 8.21
C PRO A 246 11.66 -4.11 8.25
N ASP A 247 12.10 -3.08 7.54
CA ASP A 247 11.41 -1.79 7.42
C ASP A 247 10.22 -1.91 6.47
N ARG A 248 9.02 -1.89 7.05
CA ARG A 248 7.76 -1.95 6.32
C ARG A 248 7.59 -0.81 5.32
N THR A 249 8.07 0.39 5.68
CA THR A 249 7.96 1.57 4.81
C THR A 249 8.85 1.44 3.59
N HIS A 250 10.06 0.92 3.78
CA HIS A 250 10.96 0.62 2.67
C HIS A 250 10.28 -0.32 1.66
N TRP A 251 9.82 -1.50 2.11
CA TRP A 251 9.20 -2.47 1.21
C TRP A 251 7.85 -2.01 0.64
N ALA A 252 7.08 -1.20 1.37
CA ALA A 252 5.87 -0.58 0.84
C ALA A 252 6.17 0.41 -0.30
N GLY A 253 7.35 1.03 -0.31
CA GLY A 253 7.81 1.92 -1.39
C GLY A 253 7.87 1.24 -2.75
N LEU A 254 8.10 -0.08 -2.79
CA LEU A 254 8.11 -0.87 -4.03
C LEU A 254 6.75 -0.88 -4.75
N ALA A 255 5.65 -0.69 -4.02
CA ALA A 255 4.30 -0.66 -4.61
C ALA A 255 4.17 0.40 -5.71
N ARG A 256 4.88 1.53 -5.59
CA ARG A 256 4.89 2.57 -6.64
C ARG A 256 5.41 2.01 -7.97
N SER A 257 6.59 1.39 -7.96
CA SER A 257 7.17 0.80 -9.16
C SER A 257 6.31 -0.31 -9.75
N VAL A 258 5.65 -1.13 -8.90
CA VAL A 258 4.71 -2.15 -9.36
C VAL A 258 3.50 -1.52 -10.06
N CYS A 259 2.92 -0.46 -9.50
CA CYS A 259 1.81 0.26 -10.12
C CYS A 259 2.21 0.93 -11.45
N GLU A 260 3.40 1.54 -11.52
CA GLU A 260 3.93 2.15 -12.74
C GLU A 260 4.17 1.11 -13.84
N LEU A 261 4.68 -0.07 -13.50
CA LEU A 261 4.85 -1.18 -14.42
C LEU A 261 3.49 -1.72 -14.92
N ALA A 262 2.53 -1.87 -14.03
CA ALA A 262 1.17 -2.28 -14.40
C ALA A 262 0.54 -1.29 -15.39
N ALA A 263 0.63 0.00 -15.11
CA ALA A 263 0.13 1.06 -15.99
C ALA A 263 0.86 1.09 -17.36
N SER A 264 2.12 0.67 -17.43
CA SER A 264 2.88 0.53 -18.67
C SER A 264 2.64 -0.78 -19.43
N GLY A 265 1.78 -1.67 -18.89
CA GLY A 265 1.35 -2.89 -19.55
C GLY A 265 2.14 -4.15 -19.19
N ASP A 266 2.95 -4.13 -18.11
CA ASP A 266 3.57 -5.35 -17.58
C ASP A 266 2.50 -6.26 -16.98
N ALA A 267 2.31 -7.44 -17.57
CA ALA A 267 1.25 -8.38 -17.20
C ALA A 267 1.43 -8.92 -15.77
N THR A 268 2.67 -9.14 -15.34
CA THR A 268 2.98 -9.65 -13.99
C THR A 268 2.66 -8.62 -12.91
N ALA A 269 3.01 -7.36 -13.15
CA ALA A 269 2.67 -6.26 -12.25
C ALA A 269 1.16 -5.99 -12.23
N ALA A 270 0.49 -6.06 -13.40
CA ALA A 270 -0.97 -5.89 -13.50
C ALA A 270 -1.75 -6.97 -12.73
N GLU A 271 -1.26 -8.23 -12.72
CA GLU A 271 -1.82 -9.30 -11.91
C GLU A 271 -1.71 -8.99 -10.42
N LEU A 272 -0.54 -8.53 -9.94
CA LEU A 272 -0.33 -8.13 -8.53
C LEU A 272 -1.26 -6.98 -8.13
N VAL A 273 -1.39 -5.97 -8.97
CA VAL A 273 -2.30 -4.83 -8.75
C VAL A 273 -3.76 -5.29 -8.68
N ALA A 274 -4.17 -6.22 -9.57
CA ALA A 274 -5.53 -6.74 -9.58
C ALA A 274 -5.86 -7.49 -8.29
N VAL A 275 -4.95 -8.33 -7.81
CA VAL A 275 -5.13 -9.09 -6.55
C VAL A 275 -5.16 -8.13 -5.37
N ALA A 276 -4.25 -7.15 -5.32
CA ALA A 276 -4.22 -6.14 -4.25
C ALA A 276 -5.53 -5.36 -4.17
N ALA A 277 -6.03 -4.89 -5.33
CA ALA A 277 -7.30 -4.18 -5.40
C ALA A 277 -8.48 -5.04 -4.96
N GLY A 278 -8.47 -6.34 -5.29
CA GLY A 278 -9.47 -7.31 -4.83
C GLY A 278 -9.53 -7.41 -3.30
N HIS A 279 -8.38 -7.57 -2.65
CA HIS A 279 -8.30 -7.61 -1.17
C HIS A 279 -8.82 -6.32 -0.52
N LEU A 280 -8.42 -5.15 -1.04
CA LEU A 280 -8.88 -3.86 -0.53
C LEU A 280 -10.39 -3.67 -0.71
N ALA A 281 -10.94 -4.09 -1.86
CA ALA A 281 -12.37 -4.03 -2.10
C ALA A 281 -13.14 -4.97 -1.15
N GLU A 282 -12.62 -6.16 -0.86
CA GLU A 282 -13.20 -7.12 0.07
C GLU A 282 -13.33 -6.56 1.50
N LEU A 283 -12.32 -5.80 1.98
CA LEU A 283 -12.41 -5.12 3.27
C LEU A 283 -13.61 -4.16 3.32
N VAL A 284 -13.78 -3.34 2.29
CA VAL A 284 -14.91 -2.38 2.20
C VAL A 284 -16.23 -3.12 2.12
N LEU A 285 -16.34 -4.16 1.28
CA LEU A 285 -17.56 -4.95 1.14
C LEU A 285 -17.94 -5.66 2.44
N THR A 286 -16.95 -6.15 3.19
CA THR A 286 -17.17 -6.75 4.52
C THR A 286 -17.82 -5.74 5.47
N VAL A 287 -17.32 -4.51 5.51
CA VAL A 287 -17.90 -3.44 6.32
C VAL A 287 -19.28 -3.06 5.81
N ALA A 288 -19.44 -2.87 4.49
CA ALA A 288 -20.71 -2.49 3.88
C ALA A 288 -21.83 -3.52 4.14
N HIS A 289 -21.51 -4.81 4.11
CA HIS A 289 -22.48 -5.88 4.45
C HIS A 289 -22.87 -5.90 5.92
N ALA A 290 -22.01 -5.43 6.80
CA ALA A 290 -22.29 -5.38 8.24
C ALA A 290 -23.01 -4.09 8.67
N MET A 291 -23.11 -3.10 7.78
CA MET A 291 -23.89 -1.87 7.99
C MET A 291 -25.31 -2.03 7.43
N ASP A 292 -26.29 -1.47 8.14
CA ASP A 292 -27.72 -1.62 7.82
C ASP A 292 -28.20 -0.65 6.71
N GLU A 293 -27.33 0.30 6.30
CA GLU A 293 -27.65 1.33 5.30
C GLU A 293 -26.52 1.49 4.27
N PRO A 294 -26.84 1.91 3.04
CA PRO A 294 -25.81 2.24 2.05
C PRO A 294 -25.04 3.48 2.47
N LEU A 295 -23.73 3.31 2.69
CA LEU A 295 -22.82 4.36 3.11
C LEU A 295 -21.87 4.79 1.97
N PRO A 296 -21.49 6.08 1.89
CA PRO A 296 -20.45 6.53 0.99
C PRO A 296 -19.10 5.95 1.41
N VAL A 297 -18.26 5.65 0.40
CA VAL A 297 -16.90 5.15 0.60
C VAL A 297 -15.89 6.23 0.28
N VAL A 298 -14.96 6.48 1.19
CA VAL A 298 -13.81 7.35 0.96
C VAL A 298 -12.54 6.52 1.06
N VAL A 299 -11.76 6.47 0.00
CA VAL A 299 -10.47 5.78 -0.05
C VAL A 299 -9.37 6.79 0.18
N GLY A 300 -8.54 6.56 1.20
CA GLY A 300 -7.38 7.38 1.54
C GLY A 300 -6.10 6.56 1.63
N GLY A 301 -4.95 7.25 1.71
CA GLY A 301 -3.64 6.62 1.81
C GLY A 301 -2.81 6.69 0.53
N GLY A 302 -1.56 6.22 0.59
CA GLY A 302 -0.57 6.43 -0.47
C GLY A 302 -0.86 5.70 -1.80
N LEU A 303 -1.83 4.77 -1.82
CA LEU A 303 -2.22 4.05 -3.02
C LEU A 303 -3.41 4.66 -3.76
N THR A 304 -4.05 5.72 -3.24
CA THR A 304 -5.24 6.34 -3.85
C THR A 304 -5.00 6.87 -5.26
N GLY A 305 -3.85 7.51 -5.50
CA GLY A 305 -3.48 8.07 -6.80
C GLY A 305 -2.75 7.07 -7.72
N SER A 306 -2.97 5.77 -7.56
CA SER A 306 -2.29 4.72 -8.32
C SER A 306 -3.29 3.80 -9.00
N GLU A 307 -2.80 2.92 -9.89
CA GLU A 307 -3.59 1.87 -10.55
C GLU A 307 -4.38 1.00 -9.56
N VAL A 308 -3.85 0.77 -8.34
CA VAL A 308 -4.56 0.04 -7.28
C VAL A 308 -5.78 0.83 -6.82
N GLY A 309 -5.64 2.14 -6.55
CA GLY A 309 -6.75 2.99 -6.11
C GLY A 309 -7.87 3.06 -7.14
N ASP A 310 -7.52 3.27 -8.41
CA ASP A 310 -8.48 3.32 -9.52
C ASP A 310 -9.24 2.00 -9.66
N ARG A 311 -8.54 0.87 -9.54
CA ARG A 311 -9.13 -0.46 -9.65
C ARG A 311 -10.03 -0.80 -8.46
N VAL A 312 -9.65 -0.41 -7.25
CA VAL A 312 -10.51 -0.51 -6.05
C VAL A 312 -11.80 0.27 -6.28
N ALA A 313 -11.70 1.53 -6.71
CA ALA A 313 -12.87 2.36 -6.97
C ALA A 313 -13.78 1.76 -8.06
N GLN A 314 -13.20 1.19 -9.11
CA GLN A 314 -13.94 0.49 -10.16
C GLN A 314 -14.70 -0.72 -9.60
N LEU A 315 -14.03 -1.59 -8.83
CA LEU A 315 -14.64 -2.76 -8.22
C LEU A 315 -15.80 -2.39 -7.29
N LEU A 316 -15.60 -1.42 -6.41
CA LEU A 316 -16.62 -1.00 -5.46
C LEU A 316 -17.84 -0.35 -6.16
N ARG A 317 -17.61 0.44 -7.23
CA ARG A 317 -18.71 1.01 -8.04
C ARG A 317 -19.51 -0.07 -8.76
N GLN A 318 -18.89 -1.18 -9.21
CA GLN A 318 -19.59 -2.33 -9.77
C GLN A 318 -20.53 -3.01 -8.76
N HIS A 319 -20.22 -2.88 -7.45
CA HIS A 319 -21.10 -3.31 -6.36
C HIS A 319 -22.11 -2.24 -5.93
N GLY A 320 -22.26 -1.14 -6.69
CA GLY A 320 -23.25 -0.09 -6.44
C GLY A 320 -22.86 0.91 -5.36
N LEU A 321 -21.61 0.90 -4.88
CA LEU A 321 -21.15 1.84 -3.86
C LEU A 321 -20.71 3.17 -4.48
N SER A 322 -21.04 4.28 -3.78
CA SER A 322 -20.51 5.61 -4.10
C SER A 322 -19.10 5.74 -3.55
N VAL A 323 -18.10 5.96 -4.42
CA VAL A 323 -16.68 5.95 -4.05
C VAL A 323 -16.00 7.26 -4.41
N THR A 324 -15.36 7.86 -3.42
CA THR A 324 -14.47 9.02 -3.55
C THR A 324 -13.04 8.59 -3.28
N LEU A 325 -12.14 8.80 -4.24
CA LEU A 325 -10.69 8.73 -4.02
C LEU A 325 -10.24 10.07 -3.44
N LEU A 326 -9.64 10.04 -2.26
CA LEU A 326 -9.20 11.25 -1.58
C LEU A 326 -7.96 11.83 -2.28
N ASP A 327 -8.09 13.05 -2.78
CA ASP A 327 -7.06 13.80 -3.49
C ASP A 327 -6.34 14.84 -2.60
N ARG A 328 -6.69 14.86 -1.33
CA ARG A 328 -6.18 15.82 -0.33
C ARG A 328 -5.76 15.11 0.96
N GLU A 329 -5.04 15.84 1.80
CA GLU A 329 -4.57 15.31 3.06
C GLU A 329 -5.70 15.11 4.08
N PRO A 330 -5.72 13.99 4.83
CA PRO A 330 -6.78 13.68 5.79
C PRO A 330 -6.99 14.77 6.86
N VAL A 331 -5.91 15.44 7.29
CA VAL A 331 -5.97 16.51 8.30
C VAL A 331 -6.91 17.64 7.90
N LEU A 332 -7.15 17.85 6.60
CA LEU A 332 -8.06 18.86 6.09
C LEU A 332 -9.55 18.57 6.41
N GLY A 333 -9.84 17.36 6.89
CA GLY A 333 -11.15 16.99 7.43
C GLY A 333 -11.42 17.49 8.86
N ALA A 334 -10.40 17.93 9.60
CA ALA A 334 -10.56 18.35 11.00
C ALA A 334 -11.64 19.41 11.23
N PRO A 335 -11.81 20.45 10.38
CA PRO A 335 -12.88 21.44 10.58
C PRO A 335 -14.29 20.86 10.48
N LEU A 336 -14.51 19.80 9.70
CA LEU A 336 -15.81 19.14 9.61
C LEU A 336 -16.11 18.35 10.89
N LEU A 337 -15.13 17.63 11.41
CA LEU A 337 -15.27 16.88 12.67
C LEU A 337 -15.52 17.79 13.88
N ALA A 338 -14.82 18.92 13.95
CA ALA A 338 -15.02 19.91 15.01
C ALA A 338 -16.44 20.49 15.07
N ARG A 339 -17.17 20.51 13.95
CA ARG A 339 -18.57 20.99 13.89
C ARG A 339 -19.59 19.92 14.20
N SER A 340 -19.20 18.65 14.07
CA SER A 340 -20.12 17.50 14.19
C SER A 340 -20.13 16.89 15.57
N ASP A 341 -19.16 17.23 16.43
CA ASP A 341 -19.08 16.78 17.81
C ASP A 341 -19.82 17.81 18.72
N PRO A 342 -21.08 17.58 19.11
CA PRO A 342 -21.74 18.43 20.08
C PRO A 342 -21.12 18.11 21.46
N THR A 343 -20.30 19.02 21.97
CA THR A 343 -19.80 19.03 23.37
C THR A 343 -20.90 18.90 24.39
#